data_b1ce8235d363256229d6375013ad8ea4
#
_entry.id   b1ce8235d363256229d6375013ad8ea4
#
_cell.length_a   1.000
_cell.length_b   1.000
_cell.length_c   1.000
_cell.angle_alpha   90.00
_cell.angle_beta   90.00
_cell.angle_gamma   90.00
#
_symmetry.space_group_name_H-M   'P 1'
#
loop_
_entity.id
_entity.type
_entity.pdbx_description
1 polymer ?
#
loop_
_entity_poly.entity_id
_entity_poly.type
_entity_poly.pdbx_seq_one_letter_code
_entity_poly.pdbx_strand_id
1 'polypeptide(L)'
;MLYFFYGDDSDKRKEKIRKLIETKKVAPRELKTEELSADFLEEMVSSQGLFSGNQLFLLRELFESKELKEMLKKWANLMAESPNAFIVSEQSATKDILNTIEKKGAELIECNLKEKPAKKDGGNFALGDAMGRRDRKAAWVLYQDTISKGAVAEELHGIIFWQMKNIFLAK
;
A
#
# COMPACT_ATOMS: atom_id res chain seq x y z
N MET A 1 -10.43 1.79 -20.24
CA MET A 1 -10.63 1.35 -18.82
C MET A 1 -9.40 1.68 -18.00
N LEU A 2 -9.56 2.27 -16.81
CA LEU A 2 -8.45 2.64 -15.92
C LEU A 2 -8.47 1.82 -14.62
N TYR A 3 -7.39 1.10 -14.34
CA TYR A 3 -7.16 0.35 -13.10
C TYR A 3 -6.08 1.04 -12.28
N PHE A 4 -6.39 1.37 -11.02
CA PHE A 4 -5.48 2.07 -10.14
C PHE A 4 -5.12 1.21 -8.93
N PHE A 5 -3.90 0.66 -8.93
CA PHE A 5 -3.35 -0.15 -7.85
C PHE A 5 -2.55 0.74 -6.89
N TYR A 6 -2.87 0.70 -5.61
CA TYR A 6 -2.16 1.47 -4.60
C TYR A 6 -2.01 0.69 -3.29
N GLY A 7 -1.01 1.05 -2.50
CA GLY A 7 -0.74 0.45 -1.20
C GLY A 7 0.73 0.08 -1.04
N ASP A 8 1.14 -0.22 0.17
CA ASP A 8 2.51 -0.49 0.59
C ASP A 8 2.99 -1.92 0.30
N ASP A 9 2.06 -2.86 0.02
CA ASP A 9 2.39 -4.25 -0.33
C ASP A 9 2.76 -4.36 -1.83
N SER A 10 4.05 -4.23 -2.13
CA SER A 10 4.56 -4.28 -3.50
C SER A 10 4.35 -5.66 -4.15
N ASP A 11 4.47 -6.75 -3.39
CA ASP A 11 4.35 -8.10 -3.92
C ASP A 11 2.91 -8.42 -4.29
N LYS A 12 1.98 -8.03 -3.43
CA LYS A 12 0.55 -8.15 -3.69
C LYS A 12 0.10 -7.29 -4.87
N ARG A 13 0.66 -6.05 -5.03
CA ARG A 13 0.41 -5.23 -6.23
C ARG A 13 0.87 -5.93 -7.49
N LYS A 14 2.12 -6.42 -7.52
CA LYS A 14 2.68 -7.15 -8.66
C LYS A 14 1.86 -8.40 -9.01
N GLU A 15 1.46 -9.17 -8.00
CA GLU A 15 0.64 -10.37 -8.18
C GLU A 15 -0.72 -10.04 -8.81
N LYS A 16 -1.43 -9.04 -8.28
CA LYS A 16 -2.73 -8.62 -8.80
C LYS A 16 -2.64 -8.05 -10.21
N ILE A 17 -1.61 -7.23 -10.49
CA ILE A 17 -1.34 -6.69 -11.83
C ILE A 17 -1.08 -7.84 -12.81
N ARG A 18 -0.26 -8.82 -12.43
CA ARG A 18 0.01 -10.00 -13.27
C ARG A 18 -1.27 -10.77 -13.59
N LYS A 19 -2.12 -11.05 -12.60
CA LYS A 19 -3.42 -11.70 -12.80
C LYS A 19 -4.33 -10.93 -13.75
N LEU A 20 -4.34 -9.59 -13.65
CA LEU A 20 -5.11 -8.75 -14.56
C LEU A 20 -4.58 -8.83 -15.99
N ILE A 21 -3.27 -8.79 -16.20
CA ILE A 21 -2.62 -8.94 -17.51
C ILE A 21 -2.95 -10.31 -18.12
N GLU A 22 -2.84 -11.39 -17.35
CA GLU A 22 -3.18 -12.75 -17.79
C GLU A 22 -4.66 -12.84 -18.21
N THR A 23 -5.56 -12.20 -17.47
CA THR A 23 -6.99 -12.15 -17.80
C THR A 23 -7.27 -11.40 -19.10
N LYS A 24 -6.56 -10.30 -19.33
CA LYS A 24 -6.72 -9.47 -20.55
C LYS A 24 -6.09 -10.11 -21.78
N LYS A 25 -5.17 -11.06 -21.62
CA LYS A 25 -4.44 -11.76 -22.70
C LYS A 25 -3.71 -10.82 -23.67
N VAL A 26 -3.35 -9.62 -23.22
CA VAL A 26 -2.63 -8.59 -23.97
C VAL A 26 -1.32 -8.29 -23.24
N ALA A 27 -0.22 -8.30 -23.97
CA ALA A 27 1.07 -7.91 -23.40
C ALA A 27 1.06 -6.42 -23.01
N PRO A 28 1.42 -6.07 -21.79
CA PRO A 28 1.46 -4.67 -21.37
C PRO A 28 2.64 -3.95 -22.01
N ARG A 29 2.39 -2.72 -22.47
CA ARG A 29 3.44 -1.77 -22.80
C ARG A 29 3.75 -0.98 -21.54
N GLU A 30 4.90 -1.23 -20.95
CA GLU A 30 5.38 -0.47 -19.79
C GLU A 30 5.95 0.85 -20.28
N LEU A 31 5.49 1.95 -19.67
CA LEU A 31 5.89 3.29 -20.01
C LEU A 31 6.70 3.89 -18.86
N LYS A 32 7.84 4.47 -19.21
CA LYS A 32 8.66 5.20 -18.26
C LYS A 32 8.11 6.60 -18.05
N THR A 33 8.29 7.13 -16.86
CA THR A 33 7.85 8.50 -16.51
C THR A 33 8.42 9.57 -17.44
N GLU A 34 9.61 9.35 -17.97
CA GLU A 34 10.30 10.23 -18.91
C GLU A 34 9.64 10.32 -20.31
N GLU A 35 8.89 9.28 -20.68
CA GLU A 35 8.19 9.20 -21.97
C GLU A 35 6.79 9.85 -21.92
N LEU A 36 6.32 10.19 -20.72
CA LEU A 36 4.97 10.69 -20.49
C LEU A 36 4.90 12.21 -20.72
N SER A 37 4.42 12.61 -21.89
CA SER A 37 4.01 13.97 -22.18
C SER A 37 2.49 14.05 -22.34
N ALA A 38 1.94 15.27 -22.31
CA ALA A 38 0.51 15.48 -22.55
C ALA A 38 0.08 14.96 -23.92
N ASP A 39 0.89 15.25 -24.95
CA ASP A 39 0.63 14.85 -26.32
C ASP A 39 0.68 13.32 -26.49
N PHE A 40 1.64 12.67 -25.84
CA PHE A 40 1.77 11.22 -25.86
C PHE A 40 0.60 10.52 -25.14
N LEU A 41 0.10 11.09 -24.05
CA LEU A 41 -1.09 10.58 -23.37
C LEU A 41 -2.34 10.73 -24.23
N GLU A 42 -2.49 11.84 -24.95
CA GLU A 42 -3.59 12.06 -25.88
C GLU A 42 -3.59 11.03 -27.01
N GLU A 43 -2.42 10.77 -27.59
CA GLU A 43 -2.23 9.71 -28.57
C GLU A 43 -2.58 8.34 -28.01
N MET A 44 -2.12 7.97 -26.81
CA MET A 44 -2.43 6.67 -26.19
C MET A 44 -3.90 6.48 -25.87
N VAL A 45 -4.60 7.55 -25.46
CA VAL A 45 -6.03 7.46 -25.13
C VAL A 45 -6.87 7.29 -26.39
N SER A 46 -6.49 7.93 -27.48
CA SER A 46 -7.23 7.97 -28.77
C SER A 46 -6.80 6.87 -29.74
N SER A 47 -5.56 6.35 -29.63
CA SER A 47 -5.04 5.35 -30.56
C SER A 47 -5.73 3.99 -30.41
N GLN A 48 -6.28 3.50 -31.50
CA GLN A 48 -6.60 2.10 -31.66
C GLN A 48 -5.45 1.42 -32.40
N GLY A 49 -4.90 0.37 -31.84
CA GLY A 49 -3.84 -0.38 -32.51
C GLY A 49 -4.33 -0.90 -33.87
N LEU A 50 -3.70 -0.47 -34.94
CA LEU A 50 -4.08 -0.81 -36.32
C LEU A 50 -4.12 -2.32 -36.59
N PHE A 51 -3.39 -3.13 -35.79
CA PHE A 51 -3.26 -4.58 -36.00
C PHE A 51 -3.56 -5.44 -34.77
N SER A 52 -3.63 -4.86 -33.56
CA SER A 52 -3.67 -5.63 -32.31
C SER A 52 -4.89 -5.35 -31.42
N GLY A 53 -5.88 -4.59 -31.87
CA GLY A 53 -7.03 -4.25 -31.04
C GLY A 53 -6.66 -3.34 -29.86
N ASN A 54 -7.31 -3.52 -28.72
CA ASN A 54 -7.12 -2.72 -27.54
C ASN A 54 -5.73 -2.95 -26.92
N GLN A 55 -5.01 -1.89 -26.60
CA GLN A 55 -3.69 -1.95 -25.98
C GLN A 55 -3.81 -1.90 -24.46
N LEU A 56 -2.78 -2.42 -23.78
CA LEU A 56 -2.67 -2.40 -22.33
C LEU A 56 -1.40 -1.62 -21.94
N PHE A 57 -1.56 -0.52 -21.24
CA PHE A 57 -0.47 0.33 -20.78
C PHE A 57 -0.25 0.17 -19.28
N LEU A 58 1.01 0.04 -18.86
CA LEU A 58 1.41 -0.04 -17.45
C LEU A 58 2.24 1.17 -17.10
N LEU A 59 1.73 1.97 -16.17
CA LEU A 59 2.29 3.21 -15.66
C LEU A 59 2.68 3.00 -14.19
N ARG A 60 3.92 3.32 -13.83
CA ARG A 60 4.42 3.18 -12.47
C ARG A 60 4.99 4.48 -11.95
N GLU A 61 4.85 4.71 -10.65
CA GLU A 61 5.54 5.80 -9.93
C GLU A 61 5.27 7.20 -10.49
N LEU A 62 4.04 7.42 -10.98
CA LEU A 62 3.65 8.73 -11.51
C LEU A 62 3.65 9.83 -10.45
N PHE A 63 3.51 9.44 -9.17
CA PHE A 63 3.39 10.39 -8.06
C PHE A 63 4.72 10.95 -7.58
N GLU A 64 5.84 10.49 -8.12
CA GLU A 64 7.14 11.11 -7.91
C GLU A 64 7.21 12.50 -8.53
N SER A 65 6.49 12.74 -9.64
CA SER A 65 6.34 14.05 -10.26
C SER A 65 4.99 14.68 -9.96
N LYS A 66 5.00 15.93 -9.49
CA LYS A 66 3.77 16.71 -9.27
C LYS A 66 3.01 16.93 -10.59
N GLU A 67 3.73 17.13 -11.69
CA GLU A 67 3.16 17.33 -13.01
C GLU A 67 2.41 16.11 -13.50
N LEU A 68 3.01 14.91 -13.39
CA LEU A 68 2.39 13.65 -13.79
C LEU A 68 1.17 13.31 -12.93
N LYS A 69 1.22 13.66 -11.64
CA LYS A 69 0.09 13.50 -10.73
C LYS A 69 -1.11 14.37 -11.11
N GLU A 70 -0.90 15.63 -11.45
CA GLU A 70 -1.97 16.51 -11.92
C GLU A 70 -2.45 16.10 -13.32
N MET A 71 -1.55 15.63 -14.15
CA MET A 71 -1.85 15.08 -15.46
C MET A 71 -2.76 13.85 -15.34
N LEU A 72 -2.44 12.89 -14.46
CA LEU A 72 -3.29 11.73 -14.21
C LEU A 72 -4.70 12.14 -13.77
N LYS A 73 -4.82 13.11 -12.88
CA LYS A 73 -6.13 13.62 -12.45
C LYS A 73 -6.92 14.19 -13.63
N LYS A 74 -6.26 14.94 -14.51
CA LYS A 74 -6.89 15.57 -15.70
C LYS A 74 -7.38 14.48 -16.66
N TRP A 75 -6.54 13.49 -16.96
CA TRP A 75 -6.77 12.51 -18.01
C TRP A 75 -7.50 11.23 -17.55
N ALA A 76 -7.72 11.05 -16.26
CA ALA A 76 -8.35 9.84 -15.70
C ALA A 76 -9.70 9.50 -16.35
N ASN A 77 -10.53 10.50 -16.65
CA ASN A 77 -11.82 10.29 -17.33
C ASN A 77 -11.63 9.75 -18.75
N LEU A 78 -10.72 10.38 -19.52
CA LEU A 78 -10.43 9.95 -20.89
C LEU A 78 -9.80 8.57 -20.93
N MET A 79 -8.91 8.24 -19.98
CA MET A 79 -8.34 6.90 -19.83
C MET A 79 -9.41 5.85 -19.48
N ALA A 80 -10.37 6.21 -18.63
CA ALA A 80 -11.46 5.30 -18.25
C ALA A 80 -12.41 5.01 -19.41
N GLU A 81 -12.68 5.99 -20.26
CA GLU A 81 -13.55 5.90 -21.45
C GLU A 81 -12.84 5.31 -22.67
N SER A 82 -11.52 5.33 -22.69
CA SER A 82 -10.71 4.80 -23.79
C SER A 82 -10.99 3.31 -24.06
N PRO A 83 -10.91 2.87 -25.32
CA PRO A 83 -10.92 1.45 -25.67
C PRO A 83 -9.71 0.72 -25.09
N ASN A 84 -8.60 1.42 -24.86
CA ASN A 84 -7.40 0.87 -24.26
C ASN A 84 -7.54 0.67 -22.75
N ALA A 85 -6.73 -0.23 -22.19
CA ALA A 85 -6.67 -0.46 -20.76
C ALA A 85 -5.40 0.20 -20.17
N PHE A 86 -5.57 0.90 -19.07
CA PHE A 86 -4.48 1.56 -18.35
C PHE A 86 -4.38 0.97 -16.95
N ILE A 87 -3.19 0.57 -16.57
CA ILE A 87 -2.84 0.13 -15.22
C ILE A 87 -1.90 1.16 -14.63
N VAL A 88 -2.32 1.80 -13.55
CA VAL A 88 -1.47 2.71 -12.74
C VAL A 88 -1.11 2.01 -11.45
N SER A 89 0.17 2.03 -11.07
CA SER A 89 0.69 1.38 -9.87
C SER A 89 1.47 2.35 -9.02
N GLU A 90 0.94 2.68 -7.82
CA GLU A 90 1.51 3.63 -6.88
C GLU A 90 1.74 2.99 -5.51
N GLN A 91 2.77 3.43 -4.79
CA GLN A 91 3.02 2.96 -3.44
C GLN A 91 2.01 3.51 -2.44
N SER A 92 1.61 4.77 -2.64
CA SER A 92 0.64 5.45 -1.77
C SER A 92 -0.19 6.44 -2.56
N ALA A 93 -1.42 6.67 -2.12
CA ALA A 93 -2.29 7.69 -2.70
C ALA A 93 -3.08 8.40 -1.60
N THR A 94 -3.26 9.70 -1.73
CA THR A 94 -4.10 10.49 -0.81
C THR A 94 -5.57 10.24 -1.09
N LYS A 95 -6.42 10.35 -0.07
CA LYS A 95 -7.87 10.18 -0.20
C LYS A 95 -8.48 11.08 -1.27
N ASP A 96 -7.98 12.32 -1.40
CA ASP A 96 -8.47 13.27 -2.42
C ASP A 96 -8.23 12.78 -3.84
N ILE A 97 -7.07 12.15 -4.08
CA ILE A 97 -6.74 11.59 -5.39
C ILE A 97 -7.58 10.36 -5.67
N LEU A 98 -7.69 9.45 -4.70
CA LEU A 98 -8.53 8.26 -4.84
C LEU A 98 -9.96 8.62 -5.19
N ASN A 99 -10.57 9.52 -4.43
CA ASN A 99 -11.92 10.02 -4.67
C ASN A 99 -12.07 10.69 -6.05
N THR A 100 -11.04 11.42 -6.49
CA THR A 100 -11.07 12.11 -7.79
C THR A 100 -11.00 11.12 -8.94
N ILE A 101 -10.13 10.12 -8.85
CA ILE A 101 -9.91 9.12 -9.89
C ILE A 101 -11.11 8.14 -9.96
N GLU A 102 -11.66 7.76 -8.80
CA GLU A 102 -12.85 6.90 -8.71
C GLU A 102 -14.07 7.56 -9.35
N LYS A 103 -14.33 8.84 -9.04
CA LYS A 103 -15.40 9.62 -9.67
C LYS A 103 -15.27 9.74 -11.19
N LYS A 104 -14.06 9.58 -11.72
CA LYS A 104 -13.75 9.59 -13.15
C LYS A 104 -13.77 8.20 -13.79
N GLY A 105 -14.29 7.20 -13.10
CA GLY A 105 -14.50 5.86 -13.66
C GLY A 105 -13.30 4.92 -13.53
N ALA A 106 -12.33 5.20 -12.68
CA ALA A 106 -11.24 4.27 -12.39
C ALA A 106 -11.65 3.19 -11.40
N GLU A 107 -11.21 1.97 -11.63
CA GLU A 107 -11.32 0.87 -10.66
C GLU A 107 -10.14 0.93 -9.68
N LEU A 108 -10.45 1.16 -8.40
CA LEU A 108 -9.46 1.25 -7.33
C LEU A 108 -9.16 -0.11 -6.72
N ILE A 109 -7.90 -0.48 -6.65
CA ILE A 109 -7.45 -1.79 -6.13
C ILE A 109 -6.41 -1.57 -5.03
N GLU A 110 -6.86 -1.72 -3.80
CA GLU A 110 -6.01 -1.57 -2.63
C GLU A 110 -5.12 -2.79 -2.40
N CYS A 111 -3.85 -2.53 -2.14
CA CYS A 111 -2.80 -3.52 -1.92
C CYS A 111 -1.96 -3.15 -0.69
N ASN A 112 -2.60 -2.99 0.44
CA ASN A 112 -1.89 -2.78 1.69
C ASN A 112 -1.39 -4.11 2.25
N LEU A 113 -0.23 -4.06 2.89
CA LEU A 113 0.19 -5.12 3.79
C LEU A 113 -1.02 -5.36 4.70
N LYS A 114 -1.51 -6.58 4.76
CA LYS A 114 -2.46 -6.92 5.81
C LYS A 114 -1.73 -6.51 7.07
N GLU A 115 -2.20 -5.45 7.73
CA GLU A 115 -1.93 -5.33 9.14
C GLU A 115 -2.23 -6.72 9.66
N LYS A 116 -1.21 -7.48 10.07
CA LYS A 116 -1.45 -8.63 10.93
C LYS A 116 -2.40 -8.04 11.95
N PRO A 117 -3.64 -8.58 12.10
CA PRO A 117 -4.56 -8.01 13.08
C PRO A 117 -3.66 -7.77 14.25
N ALA A 118 -3.52 -6.50 14.63
CA ALA A 118 -2.75 -6.18 15.81
C ALA A 118 -3.39 -7.14 16.80
N LYS A 119 -2.75 -8.29 17.03
CA LYS A 119 -3.03 -9.00 18.23
C LYS A 119 -3.03 -7.82 19.15
N LYS A 120 -4.06 -7.66 19.98
CA LYS A 120 -4.03 -6.80 21.14
C LYS A 120 -2.90 -7.33 22.03
N ASP A 121 -1.73 -7.41 21.45
CA ASP A 121 -0.47 -7.41 22.12
C ASP A 121 -0.53 -6.06 22.76
N GLY A 122 -0.78 -6.09 24.06
CA GLY A 122 -0.86 -4.87 24.88
C GLY A 122 0.42 -4.07 24.81
N GLY A 123 1.02 -3.97 23.62
CA GLY A 123 2.27 -3.34 23.31
C GLY A 123 3.34 -3.69 24.38
N ASN A 124 4.35 -2.88 24.48
CA ASN A 124 5.38 -3.01 25.52
C ASN A 124 4.79 -2.95 26.95
N PHE A 125 3.56 -2.48 27.12
CA PHE A 125 2.88 -2.40 28.42
C PHE A 125 2.24 -3.74 28.87
N ALA A 126 1.98 -4.70 27.96
CA ALA A 126 1.39 -5.98 28.33
C ALA A 126 2.25 -6.76 29.32
N LEU A 127 3.58 -6.68 29.18
CA LEU A 127 4.53 -7.24 30.13
C LEU A 127 4.39 -6.57 31.50
N GLY A 128 4.32 -5.24 31.53
CA GLY A 128 4.10 -4.45 32.74
C GLY A 128 2.78 -4.82 33.43
N ASP A 129 1.69 -4.94 32.68
CA ASP A 129 0.37 -5.32 33.20
C ASP A 129 0.36 -6.74 33.77
N ALA A 130 1.02 -7.70 33.13
CA ALA A 130 1.15 -9.06 33.66
C ALA A 130 1.93 -9.09 34.98
N MET A 131 2.99 -8.26 35.09
CA MET A 131 3.73 -8.08 36.33
C MET A 131 2.87 -7.44 37.41
N GLY A 132 2.09 -6.39 37.09
CA GLY A 132 1.16 -5.73 38.00
C GLY A 132 0.12 -6.70 38.56
N ARG A 133 -0.41 -7.60 37.75
CA ARG A 133 -1.33 -8.65 38.15
C ARG A 133 -0.67 -9.86 38.87
N ARG A 134 0.65 -9.86 39.00
CA ARG A 134 1.48 -10.96 39.54
C ARG A 134 1.33 -12.26 38.76
N ASP A 135 0.95 -12.20 37.48
CA ASP A 135 0.86 -13.34 36.58
C ASP A 135 2.25 -13.69 36.02
N ARG A 136 2.97 -14.52 36.78
CA ARG A 136 4.35 -14.90 36.42
C ARG A 136 4.42 -15.66 35.09
N LYS A 137 3.42 -16.48 34.78
CA LYS A 137 3.40 -17.26 33.53
C LYS A 137 3.20 -16.36 32.33
N ALA A 138 2.20 -15.49 32.39
CA ALA A 138 1.97 -14.51 31.32
C ALA A 138 3.16 -13.56 31.13
N ALA A 139 3.74 -13.06 32.22
CA ALA A 139 4.92 -12.19 32.16
C ALA A 139 6.11 -12.87 31.47
N TRP A 140 6.37 -14.14 31.80
CA TRP A 140 7.45 -14.91 31.19
C TRP A 140 7.23 -15.14 29.70
N VAL A 141 6.03 -15.55 29.31
CA VAL A 141 5.68 -15.77 27.90
C VAL A 141 5.80 -14.48 27.09
N LEU A 142 5.30 -13.36 27.61
CA LEU A 142 5.40 -12.05 26.96
C LEU A 142 6.84 -11.59 26.84
N TYR A 143 7.67 -11.79 27.86
CA TYR A 143 9.09 -11.47 27.82
C TYR A 143 9.80 -12.25 26.71
N GLN A 144 9.62 -13.57 26.65
CA GLN A 144 10.23 -14.41 25.61
C GLN A 144 9.73 -14.06 24.19
N ASP A 145 8.44 -13.80 24.04
CA ASP A 145 7.84 -13.41 22.75
C ASP A 145 8.42 -12.06 22.28
N THR A 146 8.62 -11.12 23.21
CA THR A 146 9.15 -9.79 22.88
C THR A 146 10.63 -9.87 22.46
N ILE A 147 11.44 -10.68 23.14
CA ILE A 147 12.84 -10.94 22.74
C ILE A 147 12.90 -11.63 21.37
N SER A 148 12.06 -12.64 21.14
CA SER A 148 12.03 -13.37 19.87
C SER A 148 11.65 -12.50 18.67
N LYS A 149 10.92 -11.41 18.92
CA LYS A 149 10.56 -10.36 17.93
C LYS A 149 11.65 -9.31 17.73
N GLY A 150 12.80 -9.46 18.39
CA GLY A 150 13.97 -8.60 18.23
C GLY A 150 13.96 -7.33 19.09
N ALA A 151 13.17 -7.29 20.16
CA ALA A 151 13.21 -6.15 21.09
C ALA A 151 14.58 -6.06 21.78
N VAL A 152 15.02 -4.84 21.99
CA VAL A 152 16.31 -4.55 22.67
C VAL A 152 16.17 -4.76 24.17
N ALA A 153 17.15 -5.41 24.79
CA ALA A 153 17.10 -5.75 26.23
C ALA A 153 16.94 -4.51 27.12
N GLU A 154 17.51 -3.38 26.73
CA GLU A 154 17.41 -2.10 27.43
C GLU A 154 15.97 -1.58 27.49
N GLU A 155 15.23 -1.73 26.39
CA GLU A 155 13.82 -1.32 26.33
C GLU A 155 12.97 -2.15 27.30
N LEU A 156 13.16 -3.48 27.32
CA LEU A 156 12.48 -4.37 28.25
C LEU A 156 12.84 -4.07 29.72
N HIS A 157 14.11 -3.74 29.98
CA HIS A 157 14.55 -3.36 31.30
C HIS A 157 13.85 -2.07 31.78
N GLY A 158 13.72 -1.09 30.88
CA GLY A 158 12.98 0.15 31.16
C GLY A 158 11.53 -0.10 31.56
N ILE A 159 10.82 -0.98 30.85
CA ILE A 159 9.43 -1.35 31.15
C ILE A 159 9.30 -2.04 32.52
N ILE A 160 10.17 -3.02 32.78
CA ILE A 160 10.18 -3.75 34.04
C ILE A 160 10.46 -2.78 35.21
N PHE A 161 11.47 -1.93 35.07
CA PHE A 161 11.82 -0.95 36.10
C PHE A 161 10.69 0.05 36.35
N TRP A 162 10.07 0.58 35.30
CA TRP A 162 8.93 1.48 35.42
C TRP A 162 7.76 0.83 36.16
N GLN A 163 7.43 -0.42 35.84
CA GLN A 163 6.34 -1.15 36.49
C GLN A 163 6.67 -1.47 37.96
N MET A 164 7.88 -1.85 38.26
CA MET A 164 8.31 -2.05 39.66
C MET A 164 8.16 -0.77 40.47
N LYS A 165 8.60 0.35 39.93
CA LYS A 165 8.43 1.67 40.58
C LYS A 165 6.96 1.97 40.86
N ASN A 166 6.07 1.74 39.89
CA ASN A 166 4.63 1.96 40.07
C ASN A 166 4.04 1.06 41.17
N ILE A 167 4.44 -0.21 41.26
CA ILE A 167 4.00 -1.14 42.32
C ILE A 167 4.46 -0.65 43.70
N PHE A 168 5.68 -0.10 43.79
CA PHE A 168 6.18 0.47 45.07
C PHE A 168 5.47 1.76 45.48
N LEU A 169 5.11 2.61 44.53
CA LEU A 169 4.41 3.87 44.78
C LEU A 169 2.92 3.68 45.07
N ALA A 170 2.32 2.57 44.68
CA ALA A 170 0.91 2.25 44.90
C ALA A 170 0.62 1.67 46.29
N LYS A 171 1.63 1.57 47.18
CA LYS A 171 1.52 1.17 48.57
C LYS A 171 1.35 2.39 49.45
#